data_515ddf2cc5c56ee1ff4b970d8fd2b8a2
#
_entry.id   515ddf2cc5c56ee1ff4b970d8fd2b8a2
#
_cell.length_a   1.000
_cell.length_b   1.000
_cell.length_c   1.000
_cell.angle_alpha   90.00
_cell.angle_beta   90.00
_cell.angle_gamma   90.00
#
_symmetry.space_group_name_H-M   'P 1'
#
loop_
_entity.id
_entity.type
_entity.pdbx_description
1 polymer ?
#
loop_
_entity_poly.entity_id
_entity_poly.type
_entity_poly.pdbx_seq_one_letter_code
_entity_poly.pdbx_strand_id
1 'polypeptide(L)'
;FSHALVDTFERLSVQPVTPELHAQIMGFAHSVADHAIEFLPDVPQTLQYLSSRHRLILVTKGAVEEQSGKIERSGLKEYFEATEIVAEKNFEAYDALVEKHRLSRDSTWMIGNSPRSDINPALAAGLHAVFVPHGDTWILEHEEVNAAPPAQRLLIVGRFAELREHF
;
A
#
# COMPACT_ATOMS: atom_id res chain seq x y z
N PHE A 1 -11.32 -9.22 -4.95
CA PHE A 1 -12.14 -8.12 -5.49
C PHE A 1 -13.35 -8.64 -6.25
N SER A 2 -13.17 -9.49 -7.29
CA SER A 2 -14.25 -9.95 -8.18
C SER A 2 -15.39 -10.65 -7.43
N HIS A 3 -15.08 -11.60 -6.54
CA HIS A 3 -16.09 -12.28 -5.72
C HIS A 3 -16.80 -11.32 -4.76
N ALA A 4 -16.08 -10.40 -4.12
CA ALA A 4 -16.69 -9.42 -3.25
C ALA A 4 -17.67 -8.49 -3.99
N LEU A 5 -17.39 -8.19 -5.26
CA LEU A 5 -18.30 -7.39 -6.10
C LEU A 5 -19.58 -8.18 -6.40
N VAL A 6 -19.48 -9.47 -6.74
CA VAL A 6 -20.64 -10.35 -6.93
C VAL A 6 -21.46 -10.45 -5.65
N ASP A 7 -20.83 -10.78 -4.51
CA ASP A 7 -21.48 -10.89 -3.21
C ASP A 7 -22.21 -9.59 -2.82
N THR A 8 -21.58 -8.45 -3.09
CA THR A 8 -22.18 -7.14 -2.83
C THR A 8 -23.40 -6.91 -3.71
N PHE A 9 -23.30 -7.24 -5.01
CA PHE A 9 -24.40 -7.11 -5.93
C PHE A 9 -25.58 -8.02 -5.53
N GLU A 10 -25.32 -9.29 -5.16
CA GLU A 10 -26.34 -10.22 -4.68
C GLU A 10 -27.07 -9.72 -3.42
N ARG A 11 -26.34 -9.10 -2.49
CA ARG A 11 -26.93 -8.53 -1.26
C ARG A 11 -27.79 -7.29 -1.50
N LEU A 12 -27.45 -6.49 -2.51
CA LEU A 12 -28.14 -5.23 -2.80
C LEU A 12 -29.18 -5.36 -3.89
N SER A 13 -29.11 -6.39 -4.71
CA SER A 13 -30.07 -6.62 -5.80
C SER A 13 -31.42 -7.11 -5.28
N VAL A 14 -32.49 -6.55 -5.83
CA VAL A 14 -33.87 -7.00 -5.56
C VAL A 14 -34.20 -8.27 -6.37
N GLN A 15 -33.41 -8.56 -7.41
CA GLN A 15 -33.61 -9.70 -8.30
C GLN A 15 -32.42 -10.66 -8.17
N PRO A 16 -32.64 -11.99 -8.34
CA PRO A 16 -31.54 -12.95 -8.32
C PRO A 16 -30.56 -12.68 -9.46
N VAL A 17 -29.28 -12.86 -9.18
CA VAL A 17 -28.19 -12.72 -10.16
C VAL A 17 -28.29 -13.88 -11.16
N THR A 18 -28.59 -13.56 -12.42
CA THR A 18 -28.59 -14.55 -13.49
C THR A 18 -27.13 -14.93 -13.87
N PRO A 19 -26.90 -16.12 -14.51
CA PRO A 19 -25.58 -16.47 -15.01
C PRO A 19 -24.97 -15.41 -15.94
N GLU A 20 -25.77 -14.80 -16.79
CA GLU A 20 -25.33 -13.74 -17.71
C GLU A 20 -24.90 -12.48 -16.96
N LEU A 21 -25.66 -12.07 -15.94
CA LEU A 21 -25.33 -10.93 -15.11
C LEU A 21 -24.08 -11.19 -14.26
N HIS A 22 -23.97 -12.41 -13.72
CA HIS A 22 -22.75 -12.84 -13.03
C HIS A 22 -21.52 -12.72 -13.94
N ALA A 23 -21.61 -13.22 -15.18
CA ALA A 23 -20.52 -13.12 -16.16
C ALA A 23 -20.17 -11.66 -16.49
N GLN A 24 -21.16 -10.76 -16.59
CA GLN A 24 -20.94 -9.33 -16.80
C GLN A 24 -20.20 -8.68 -15.61
N ILE A 25 -20.63 -8.97 -14.39
CA ILE A 25 -19.97 -8.45 -13.16
C ILE A 25 -18.53 -8.94 -13.09
N MET A 26 -18.30 -10.23 -13.35
CA MET A 26 -16.96 -10.80 -13.37
C MET A 26 -16.09 -10.20 -14.48
N GLY A 27 -16.65 -10.01 -15.68
CA GLY A 27 -15.94 -9.36 -16.80
C GLY A 27 -15.55 -7.92 -16.47
N PHE A 28 -16.44 -7.15 -15.85
CA PHE A 28 -16.13 -5.81 -15.35
C PHE A 28 -15.04 -5.83 -14.28
N ALA A 29 -15.14 -6.72 -13.30
CA ALA A 29 -14.14 -6.86 -12.25
C ALA A 29 -12.76 -7.20 -12.81
N HIS A 30 -12.67 -8.09 -13.80
CA HIS A 30 -11.41 -8.41 -14.48
C HIS A 30 -10.87 -7.21 -15.26
N SER A 31 -11.70 -6.46 -15.98
CA SER A 31 -11.26 -5.27 -16.71
C SER A 31 -10.65 -4.21 -15.80
N VAL A 32 -11.17 -4.05 -14.58
CA VAL A 32 -10.62 -3.17 -13.55
C VAL A 32 -9.29 -3.72 -13.01
N ALA A 33 -9.24 -5.04 -12.74
CA ALA A 33 -8.04 -5.69 -12.22
C ALA A 33 -6.88 -5.70 -13.22
N ASP A 34 -7.17 -5.79 -14.52
CA ASP A 34 -6.20 -5.84 -15.62
C ASP A 34 -5.83 -4.47 -16.19
N HIS A 35 -6.39 -3.40 -15.63
CA HIS A 35 -6.04 -2.06 -16.09
C HIS A 35 -4.55 -1.79 -15.99
N ALA A 36 -4.01 -1.06 -16.96
CA ALA A 36 -2.60 -0.69 -16.97
C ALA A 36 -2.23 0.10 -15.70
N ILE A 37 -1.09 -0.24 -15.13
CA ILE A 37 -0.61 0.48 -13.94
C ILE A 37 0.00 1.80 -14.41
N GLU A 38 -0.57 2.90 -13.95
CA GLU A 38 -0.03 4.24 -14.13
C GLU A 38 0.75 4.63 -12.88
N PHE A 39 1.99 5.05 -13.06
CA PHE A 39 2.80 5.52 -11.96
C PHE A 39 2.60 7.00 -11.71
N LEU A 40 2.63 7.39 -10.45
CA LEU A 40 2.82 8.79 -10.11
C LEU A 40 4.17 9.28 -10.68
N PRO A 41 4.29 10.58 -10.97
CA PRO A 41 5.52 11.15 -11.52
C PRO A 41 6.76 10.79 -10.69
N ASP A 42 7.85 10.45 -11.35
CA ASP A 42 9.17 10.15 -10.78
C ASP A 42 9.25 8.93 -9.86
N VAL A 43 8.21 8.09 -9.75
CA VAL A 43 8.25 6.91 -8.85
C VAL A 43 9.36 5.94 -9.23
N PRO A 44 9.51 5.47 -10.48
CA PRO A 44 10.60 4.55 -10.83
C PRO A 44 11.98 5.14 -10.56
N GLN A 45 12.22 6.40 -10.93
CA GLN A 45 13.49 7.09 -10.74
C GLN A 45 13.83 7.27 -9.26
N THR A 46 12.83 7.57 -8.43
CA THR A 46 13.00 7.71 -6.99
C THR A 46 13.28 6.35 -6.33
N LEU A 47 12.59 5.29 -6.75
CA LEU A 47 12.88 3.93 -6.26
C LEU A 47 14.28 3.47 -6.66
N GLN A 48 14.72 3.74 -7.88
CA GLN A 48 16.09 3.45 -8.34
C GLN A 48 17.13 4.17 -7.47
N TYR A 49 16.90 5.44 -7.17
CA TYR A 49 17.77 6.23 -6.30
C TYR A 49 17.83 5.64 -4.89
N LEU A 50 16.67 5.35 -4.29
CA LEU A 50 16.58 4.84 -2.91
C LEU A 50 17.14 3.42 -2.80
N SER A 51 16.86 2.52 -3.74
CA SER A 51 17.32 1.12 -3.69
C SER A 51 18.84 0.98 -3.76
N SER A 52 19.53 1.98 -4.34
CA SER A 52 21.00 2.01 -4.37
C SER A 52 21.64 2.42 -3.04
N ARG A 53 20.86 2.89 -2.06
CA ARG A 53 21.30 3.46 -0.79
C ARG A 53 20.70 2.79 0.43
N HIS A 54 19.51 2.23 0.28
CA HIS A 54 18.70 1.71 1.38
C HIS A 54 18.13 0.33 1.03
N ARG A 55 17.86 -0.47 2.06
CA ARG A 55 17.02 -1.66 1.93
C ARG A 55 15.58 -1.22 1.73
N LEU A 56 14.97 -1.61 0.63
CA LEU A 56 13.55 -1.34 0.38
C LEU A 56 12.74 -2.61 0.57
N ILE A 57 11.64 -2.51 1.31
CA ILE A 57 10.65 -3.58 1.49
C ILE A 57 9.32 -3.02 1.04
N LEU A 58 8.68 -3.67 0.08
CA LEU A 58 7.34 -3.31 -0.35
C LEU A 58 6.32 -3.97 0.58
N VAL A 59 5.45 -3.15 1.18
CA VAL A 59 4.35 -3.63 2.04
C VAL A 59 3.02 -3.23 1.42
N THR A 60 2.19 -4.21 1.12
CA THR A 60 0.83 -3.98 0.60
C THR A 60 -0.19 -4.82 1.37
N LYS A 61 -1.46 -4.40 1.36
CA LYS A 61 -2.57 -5.16 1.97
C LYS A 61 -3.54 -5.65 0.91
N GLY A 62 -4.09 -6.83 1.12
CA GLY A 62 -5.12 -7.42 0.27
C GLY A 62 -4.93 -8.91 0.01
N ALA A 63 -5.67 -9.43 -0.98
CA ALA A 63 -5.54 -10.82 -1.40
C ALA A 63 -4.18 -11.08 -2.06
N VAL A 64 -3.53 -12.17 -1.68
CA VAL A 64 -2.16 -12.49 -2.10
C VAL A 64 -2.03 -12.56 -3.61
N GLU A 65 -2.94 -13.28 -4.28
CA GLU A 65 -2.92 -13.43 -5.74
C GLU A 65 -3.06 -12.08 -6.46
N GLU A 66 -3.97 -11.25 -5.99
CA GLU A 66 -4.24 -9.94 -6.58
C GLU A 66 -3.05 -9.00 -6.42
N GLN A 67 -2.50 -8.90 -5.20
CA GLN A 67 -1.38 -8.02 -4.94
C GLN A 67 -0.09 -8.51 -5.62
N SER A 68 0.16 -9.82 -5.64
CA SER A 68 1.29 -10.41 -6.38
C SER A 68 1.22 -10.08 -7.87
N GLY A 69 0.05 -10.24 -8.48
CA GLY A 69 -0.15 -9.88 -9.88
C GLY A 69 0.08 -8.40 -10.17
N LYS A 70 -0.36 -7.50 -9.28
CA LYS A 70 -0.09 -6.04 -9.40
C LYS A 70 1.40 -5.74 -9.31
N ILE A 71 2.10 -6.35 -8.35
CA ILE A 71 3.54 -6.15 -8.15
C ILE A 71 4.32 -6.62 -9.39
N GLU A 72 3.99 -7.78 -9.93
CA GLU A 72 4.65 -8.29 -11.13
C GLU A 72 4.40 -7.39 -12.35
N ARG A 73 3.15 -7.01 -12.60
CA ARG A 73 2.80 -6.11 -13.70
C ARG A 73 3.40 -4.73 -13.58
N SER A 74 3.67 -4.25 -12.35
CA SER A 74 4.31 -2.95 -12.16
C SER A 74 5.75 -2.89 -12.68
N GLY A 75 6.44 -4.03 -12.77
CA GLY A 75 7.86 -4.07 -13.11
C GLY A 75 8.79 -3.42 -12.06
N LEU A 76 8.26 -3.04 -10.88
CA LEU A 76 9.03 -2.35 -9.84
C LEU A 76 9.62 -3.32 -8.80
N LYS A 77 9.35 -4.62 -8.92
CA LYS A 77 9.77 -5.63 -7.94
C LYS A 77 11.29 -5.64 -7.71
N GLU A 78 12.06 -5.36 -8.75
CA GLU A 78 13.53 -5.36 -8.70
C GLU A 78 14.15 -4.33 -7.76
N TYR A 79 13.40 -3.25 -7.41
CA TYR A 79 13.88 -2.24 -6.46
C TYR A 79 13.74 -2.67 -5.00
N PHE A 80 13.01 -3.75 -4.72
CA PHE A 80 12.71 -4.20 -3.36
C PHE A 80 13.44 -5.50 -3.03
N GLU A 81 14.10 -5.53 -1.87
CA GLU A 81 14.72 -6.75 -1.34
C GLU A 81 13.67 -7.80 -0.96
N ALA A 82 12.52 -7.34 -0.49
CA ALA A 82 11.40 -8.19 -0.10
C ALA A 82 10.05 -7.54 -0.42
N THR A 83 9.04 -8.39 -0.55
CA THR A 83 7.65 -7.99 -0.75
C THR A 83 6.78 -8.67 0.30
N GLU A 84 5.99 -7.89 1.02
CA GLU A 84 5.12 -8.36 2.07
C GLU A 84 3.67 -8.01 1.75
N ILE A 85 2.85 -9.03 1.67
CA ILE A 85 1.40 -8.89 1.47
C ILE A 85 0.73 -9.28 2.78
N VAL A 86 0.08 -8.32 3.42
CA VAL A 86 -0.59 -8.50 4.71
C VAL A 86 -2.11 -8.38 4.54
N ALA A 87 -2.87 -8.99 5.44
CA ALA A 87 -4.32 -8.84 5.45
C ALA A 87 -4.73 -7.40 5.79
N GLU A 88 -4.08 -6.83 6.82
CA GLU A 88 -4.24 -5.45 7.23
C GLU A 88 -2.89 -4.84 7.60
N LYS A 89 -2.74 -3.54 7.37
CA LYS A 89 -1.60 -2.74 7.80
C LYS A 89 -1.92 -2.08 9.14
N ASN A 90 -1.68 -2.81 10.22
CA ASN A 90 -1.91 -2.40 11.60
C ASN A 90 -0.61 -2.51 12.41
N PHE A 91 -0.69 -2.18 13.70
CA PHE A 91 0.45 -2.28 14.61
C PHE A 91 1.09 -3.68 14.57
N GLU A 92 0.28 -4.74 14.68
CA GLU A 92 0.75 -6.12 14.74
C GLU A 92 1.48 -6.53 13.45
N ALA A 93 1.00 -6.07 12.29
CA ALA A 93 1.66 -6.33 11.02
C ALA A 93 3.03 -5.65 10.94
N TYR A 94 3.14 -4.38 11.34
CA TYR A 94 4.43 -3.68 11.35
C TYR A 94 5.39 -4.24 12.37
N ASP A 95 4.91 -4.60 13.55
CA ASP A 95 5.72 -5.26 14.59
C ASP A 95 6.28 -6.60 14.09
N ALA A 96 5.43 -7.43 13.48
CA ALA A 96 5.85 -8.70 12.87
C ALA A 96 6.87 -8.49 11.72
N LEU A 97 6.72 -7.45 10.90
CA LEU A 97 7.66 -7.12 9.83
C LEU A 97 9.02 -6.70 10.39
N VAL A 98 9.04 -5.91 11.45
CA VAL A 98 10.29 -5.54 12.15
C VAL A 98 11.05 -6.78 12.60
N GLU A 99 10.39 -7.71 13.25
CA GLU A 99 11.00 -8.96 13.73
C GLU A 99 11.45 -9.86 12.55
N LYS A 100 10.57 -10.08 11.57
CA LYS A 100 10.82 -10.93 10.40
C LYS A 100 12.06 -10.49 9.62
N HIS A 101 12.19 -9.19 9.37
CA HIS A 101 13.27 -8.61 8.58
C HIS A 101 14.43 -8.08 9.42
N ARG A 102 14.37 -8.26 10.75
CA ARG A 102 15.36 -7.77 11.72
C ARG A 102 15.67 -6.29 11.52
N LEU A 103 14.60 -5.49 11.42
CA LEU A 103 14.73 -4.05 11.19
C LEU A 103 15.08 -3.33 12.49
N SER A 104 15.94 -2.30 12.38
CA SER A 104 16.15 -1.36 13.48
C SER A 104 15.08 -0.28 13.44
N ARG A 105 14.27 -0.16 14.51
CA ARG A 105 13.21 0.84 14.59
C ARG A 105 13.74 2.27 14.48
N ASP A 106 14.93 2.53 15.01
CA ASP A 106 15.55 3.86 15.00
C ASP A 106 16.03 4.31 13.61
N SER A 107 16.08 3.41 12.63
CA SER A 107 16.53 3.72 11.26
C SER A 107 15.55 3.27 10.18
N THR A 108 14.40 2.72 10.56
CA THR A 108 13.40 2.24 9.61
C THR A 108 12.28 3.26 9.45
N TRP A 109 11.93 3.52 8.20
CA TRP A 109 10.91 4.46 7.80
C TRP A 109 9.80 3.75 7.03
N MET A 110 8.56 3.98 7.41
CA MET A 110 7.39 3.67 6.59
C MET A 110 7.05 4.89 5.71
N ILE A 111 6.92 4.67 4.43
CA ILE A 111 6.57 5.71 3.45
C ILE A 111 5.23 5.34 2.82
N GLY A 112 4.25 6.21 2.92
CA GLY A 112 2.93 5.92 2.37
C GLY A 112 2.00 7.13 2.33
N ASN A 113 0.81 6.92 1.74
CA ASN A 113 -0.20 7.96 1.57
C ASN A 113 -1.44 7.77 2.46
N SER A 114 -1.50 6.70 3.24
CA SER A 114 -2.63 6.43 4.13
C SER A 114 -2.27 6.72 5.58
N PRO A 115 -2.87 7.74 6.21
CA PRO A 115 -2.71 7.93 7.65
C PRO A 115 -3.11 6.68 8.44
N ARG A 116 -4.25 6.07 8.08
CA ARG A 116 -4.83 4.90 8.76
C ARG A 116 -3.98 3.63 8.63
N SER A 117 -3.48 3.34 7.43
CA SER A 117 -2.83 2.06 7.14
C SER A 117 -1.29 2.15 7.12
N ASP A 118 -0.74 3.31 6.77
CA ASP A 118 0.71 3.46 6.63
C ASP A 118 1.31 4.20 7.83
N ILE A 119 0.82 5.38 8.16
CA ILE A 119 1.52 6.32 9.03
C ILE A 119 1.30 6.00 10.51
N ASN A 120 0.03 6.04 10.94
CA ASN A 120 -0.30 5.89 12.36
C ASN A 120 0.11 4.53 12.93
N PRO A 121 -0.14 3.38 12.26
CA PRO A 121 0.28 2.09 12.79
C PRO A 121 1.80 1.88 12.75
N ALA A 122 2.52 2.47 11.78
CA ALA A 122 3.98 2.42 11.76
C ALA A 122 4.60 3.22 12.91
N LEU A 123 4.10 4.44 13.18
CA LEU A 123 4.50 5.23 14.34
C LEU A 123 4.20 4.49 15.65
N ALA A 124 3.03 3.86 15.76
CA ALA A 124 2.67 3.04 16.93
C ALA A 124 3.62 1.86 17.12
N ALA A 125 4.08 1.24 16.02
CA ALA A 125 5.09 0.16 16.05
C ALA A 125 6.53 0.66 16.28
N GLY A 126 6.73 1.95 16.54
CA GLY A 126 8.03 2.53 16.85
C GLY A 126 8.89 2.84 15.62
N LEU A 127 8.33 2.82 14.43
CA LEU A 127 9.03 3.22 13.20
C LEU A 127 8.94 4.73 12.98
N HIS A 128 9.83 5.26 12.17
CA HIS A 128 9.65 6.59 11.59
C HIS A 128 8.63 6.53 10.45
N ALA A 129 8.06 7.66 10.06
CA ALA A 129 7.10 7.72 8.97
C ALA A 129 7.34 8.90 8.03
N VAL A 130 7.04 8.69 6.75
CA VAL A 130 6.91 9.76 5.75
C VAL A 130 5.49 9.69 5.17
N PHE A 131 4.74 10.74 5.40
CA PHE A 131 3.42 10.91 4.80
C PHE A 131 3.56 11.63 3.45
N VAL A 132 3.09 10.97 2.40
CA VAL A 132 3.03 11.51 1.03
C VAL A 132 1.56 11.63 0.65
N PRO A 133 0.87 12.75 0.98
CA PRO A 133 -0.55 12.89 0.71
C PRO A 133 -0.85 12.77 -0.79
N HIS A 134 -1.94 12.09 -1.13
CA HIS A 134 -2.41 11.94 -2.51
C HIS A 134 -3.92 12.18 -2.59
N GLY A 135 -4.35 12.96 -3.60
CA GLY A 135 -5.74 13.37 -3.74
C GLY A 135 -6.72 12.21 -3.94
N ASP A 136 -6.25 11.11 -4.57
CA ASP A 136 -7.06 9.92 -4.83
C ASP A 136 -6.95 8.86 -3.71
N THR A 137 -6.41 9.24 -2.54
CA THR A 137 -6.43 8.35 -1.37
C THR A 137 -7.89 8.01 -1.03
N TRP A 138 -8.18 6.70 -0.94
CA TRP A 138 -9.53 6.24 -0.67
C TRP A 138 -10.06 6.79 0.66
N ILE A 139 -11.32 7.24 0.66
CA ILE A 139 -11.94 7.91 1.82
C ILE A 139 -11.82 7.09 3.12
N LEU A 140 -11.86 5.77 3.05
CA LEU A 140 -11.73 4.89 4.21
C LEU A 140 -10.29 4.78 4.74
N GLU A 141 -9.31 5.30 4.02
CA GLU A 141 -7.90 5.40 4.44
C GLU A 141 -7.59 6.77 5.07
N HIS A 142 -8.55 7.70 5.03
CA HIS A 142 -8.40 9.00 5.66
C HIS A 142 -8.58 8.87 7.16
N GLU A 143 -7.64 9.42 7.88
CA GLU A 143 -7.62 9.54 9.33
C GLU A 143 -6.75 10.76 9.68
N GLU A 144 -6.88 11.29 10.88
CA GLU A 144 -5.95 12.29 11.36
C GLU A 144 -4.55 11.68 11.53
N VAL A 145 -3.53 12.38 11.04
CA VAL A 145 -2.14 11.96 11.20
C VAL A 145 -1.72 12.21 12.64
N ASN A 146 -1.39 11.16 13.37
CA ASN A 146 -0.96 11.26 14.74
C ASN A 146 0.39 11.97 14.87
N ALA A 147 0.59 12.73 15.93
CA ALA A 147 1.90 13.25 16.26
C ALA A 147 2.89 12.11 16.49
N ALA A 148 4.09 12.25 15.94
CA ALA A 148 5.14 11.25 16.19
C ALA A 148 5.51 11.25 17.69
N PRO A 149 5.61 10.06 18.32
CA PRO A 149 6.17 9.94 19.65
C PRO A 149 7.60 10.50 19.72
N PRO A 150 8.12 10.89 20.90
CA PRO A 150 9.40 11.59 21.02
C PRO A 150 10.62 10.89 20.39
N ALA A 151 10.61 9.56 20.31
CA ALA A 151 11.68 8.77 19.70
C ALA A 151 11.52 8.59 18.19
N GLN A 152 10.37 8.88 17.61
CA GLN A 152 10.09 8.74 16.19
C GLN A 152 10.11 10.09 15.48
N ARG A 153 10.27 10.03 14.17
CA ARG A 153 10.18 11.21 13.29
C ARG A 153 9.06 11.01 12.28
N LEU A 154 8.33 12.08 12.03
CA LEU A 154 7.33 12.17 10.97
C LEU A 154 7.75 13.27 9.99
N LEU A 155 7.90 12.91 8.73
CA LEU A 155 8.08 13.85 7.63
C LEU A 155 6.78 13.90 6.82
N ILE A 156 6.47 15.07 6.27
CA ILE A 156 5.38 15.24 5.30
C ILE A 156 6.01 15.87 4.07
N VAL A 157 5.87 15.17 2.93
CA VAL A 157 6.40 15.63 1.65
C VAL A 157 5.26 15.74 0.65
N GLY A 158 5.30 16.73 -0.22
CA GLY A 158 4.23 16.98 -1.19
C GLY A 158 4.22 15.98 -2.35
N ARG A 159 5.38 15.39 -2.68
CA ARG A 159 5.56 14.47 -3.81
C ARG A 159 6.55 13.37 -3.45
N PHE A 160 6.35 12.19 -4.03
CA PHE A 160 7.23 11.04 -3.81
C PHE A 160 8.69 11.34 -4.20
N ALA A 161 8.91 12.15 -5.23
CA ALA A 161 10.24 12.56 -5.67
C ALA A 161 11.07 13.30 -4.62
N GLU A 162 10.42 14.01 -3.68
CA GLU A 162 11.09 14.75 -2.61
C GLU A 162 11.82 13.85 -1.61
N LEU A 163 11.50 12.56 -1.60
CA LEU A 163 12.24 11.57 -0.79
C LEU A 163 13.75 11.61 -1.08
N ARG A 164 14.16 11.93 -2.30
CA ARG A 164 15.58 12.04 -2.69
C ARG A 164 16.33 13.18 -2.00
N GLU A 165 15.62 14.09 -1.34
CA GLU A 165 16.20 15.21 -0.59
C GLU A 165 16.41 14.84 0.90
N HIS A 166 15.80 13.74 1.35
CA HIS A 166 15.79 13.31 2.74
C HIS A 166 16.58 12.00 3.00
N PHE A 167 16.81 11.21 1.92
CA PHE A 167 17.40 9.88 2.01
C PHE A 167 18.58 9.63 1.06
#